data_4070ff2b5c2bb744ad8635deb80f1437
#
_entry.id   4070ff2b5c2bb744ad8635deb80f1437
#
_cell.length_a   1.000
_cell.length_b   1.000
_cell.length_c   1.000
_cell.angle_alpha   90.00
_cell.angle_beta   90.00
_cell.angle_gamma   90.00
#
_symmetry.space_group_name_H-M   'P 1'
#
loop_
_entity.id
_entity.type
_entity.pdbx_description
1 polymer ?
#
loop_
_entity_poly.entity_id
_entity_poly.type
_entity_poly.pdbx_seq_one_letter_code
_entity_poly.pdbx_strand_id
1 'polypeptide(L)'
;AQAGMPPGVPGQMINAGPQPERVKGIMRLDLSGSGAPAPTSGKGSATARVNAMGAGSGGAVAQNSASDQRAESYIPPGTFMRGVMLSGLDAPTGGQSQQNPTPVVLEVLDMASLPNRFRADYKSCRFTGNGDGDLSSERAYIRLDRMACVTADGGAIDVGIKGYVADATGKAGVRGRLVTKQGQVLANALLAAVAGGIGTAFQQNATTTSTSPLGSTTSVKDGEAFRAGMGQGVNTAMHQLANFYIKLAEKMFPVIEVDAGLPVDIIITKGISVARKN
;
A
#
# COMPACT_ATOMS: atom_id res chain seq x y z
N ALA A 1 8.93 41.36 50.13
CA ALA A 1 9.50 41.88 48.89
C ALA A 1 8.71 41.26 47.73
N GLN A 2 7.82 42.05 47.13
CA GLN A 2 6.98 41.67 45.98
C GLN A 2 7.81 41.74 44.73
N ALA A 3 7.81 40.65 43.95
CA ALA A 3 8.37 40.60 42.60
C ALA A 3 7.31 41.01 41.61
N GLY A 4 7.62 42.06 40.81
CA GLY A 4 6.71 42.64 39.84
C GLY A 4 6.50 41.77 38.58
N MET A 5 5.27 41.77 38.07
CA MET A 5 4.87 41.28 36.75
C MET A 5 5.41 42.20 35.64
N PRO A 6 5.82 41.63 34.49
CA PRO A 6 6.11 42.44 33.29
C PRO A 6 4.81 42.85 32.57
N PRO A 7 4.79 43.98 31.85
CA PRO A 7 3.59 44.54 31.23
C PRO A 7 3.21 43.80 29.93
N GLY A 8 1.88 43.68 29.73
CA GLY A 8 1.26 43.04 28.59
C GLY A 8 1.53 43.72 27.24
N VAL A 9 1.69 42.93 26.20
CA VAL A 9 1.82 43.31 24.80
C VAL A 9 0.43 43.58 24.22
N PRO A 10 0.18 44.68 23.48
CA PRO A 10 -1.13 44.95 22.86
C PRO A 10 -1.37 44.01 21.69
N GLY A 11 -2.62 43.57 21.59
CA GLY A 11 -3.10 42.64 20.57
C GLY A 11 -2.88 43.15 19.12
N GLN A 12 -2.19 42.37 18.34
CA GLN A 12 -2.17 42.50 16.88
C GLN A 12 -3.45 41.86 16.32
N MET A 13 -4.26 42.69 15.67
CA MET A 13 -5.37 42.23 14.83
C MET A 13 -4.82 41.42 13.68
N ILE A 14 -5.22 40.15 13.62
CA ILE A 14 -4.93 39.26 12.50
C ILE A 14 -5.75 39.75 11.32
N ASN A 15 -5.09 40.34 10.35
CA ASN A 15 -5.68 40.76 9.09
C ASN A 15 -6.06 39.52 8.29
N ALA A 16 -7.34 39.35 8.02
CA ALA A 16 -7.86 38.28 7.20
C ALA A 16 -7.32 38.42 5.77
N GLY A 17 -6.49 37.48 5.36
CA GLY A 17 -6.00 37.35 3.99
C GLY A 17 -7.18 37.13 3.00
N PRO A 18 -6.99 37.45 1.70
CA PRO A 18 -8.06 37.38 0.71
C PRO A 18 -8.56 35.93 0.54
N GLN A 19 -9.87 35.77 0.60
CA GLN A 19 -10.56 34.49 0.32
C GLN A 19 -10.27 34.06 -1.11
N PRO A 20 -9.99 32.77 -1.37
CA PRO A 20 -9.86 32.29 -2.73
C PRO A 20 -11.20 32.38 -3.47
N GLU A 21 -11.15 33.01 -4.63
CA GLU A 21 -12.29 33.11 -5.55
C GLU A 21 -12.86 31.72 -5.87
N ARG A 22 -14.17 31.58 -5.70
CA ARG A 22 -14.91 30.36 -6.08
C ARG A 22 -14.89 30.22 -7.59
N VAL A 23 -14.20 29.22 -8.10
CA VAL A 23 -14.27 28.82 -9.50
C VAL A 23 -15.70 28.35 -9.77
N LYS A 24 -16.46 29.13 -10.52
CA LYS A 24 -17.76 28.76 -11.08
C LYS A 24 -17.51 27.74 -12.19
N GLY A 25 -17.95 26.49 -12.01
CA GLY A 25 -17.94 25.54 -13.13
C GLY A 25 -17.84 24.06 -12.79
N ILE A 26 -18.09 23.62 -11.57
CA ILE A 26 -18.24 22.19 -11.28
C ILE A 26 -19.69 21.93 -10.94
N MET A 27 -20.43 21.32 -11.89
CA MET A 27 -21.74 20.73 -11.61
C MET A 27 -21.53 19.62 -10.56
N ARG A 28 -22.03 19.84 -9.35
CA ARG A 28 -22.20 18.78 -8.37
C ARG A 28 -23.45 18.00 -8.74
N LEU A 29 -23.28 16.76 -9.13
CA LEU A 29 -24.37 15.81 -9.22
C LEU A 29 -24.73 15.38 -7.79
N ASP A 30 -25.80 15.94 -7.23
CA ASP A 30 -26.34 15.51 -5.95
C ASP A 30 -27.04 14.16 -6.15
N LEU A 31 -26.40 13.07 -5.69
CA LEU A 31 -27.00 11.74 -5.55
C LEU A 31 -27.62 11.55 -4.16
N SER A 32 -28.34 12.53 -3.63
CA SER A 32 -29.11 12.38 -2.39
C SER A 32 -30.60 12.21 -2.71
N GLY A 33 -30.98 10.99 -3.01
CA GLY A 33 -32.37 10.60 -3.24
C GLY A 33 -32.60 9.13 -2.91
N SER A 34 -32.61 8.77 -1.62
CA SER A 34 -33.41 7.63 -1.17
C SER A 34 -33.73 7.80 0.32
N GLY A 35 -34.96 8.27 0.56
CA GLY A 35 -35.56 8.23 1.87
C GLY A 35 -35.79 6.78 2.30
N ALA A 36 -35.23 6.43 3.43
CA ALA A 36 -35.59 5.23 4.18
C ALA A 36 -36.78 5.56 5.07
N PRO A 37 -37.86 4.76 5.10
CA PRO A 37 -38.91 4.92 6.09
C PRO A 37 -38.49 4.31 7.44
N ALA A 38 -38.72 5.05 8.50
CA ALA A 38 -38.49 4.61 9.86
C ALA A 38 -39.49 3.51 10.29
N PRO A 39 -39.10 2.59 11.19
CA PRO A 39 -40.00 1.60 11.74
C PRO A 39 -40.83 2.18 12.87
N THR A 40 -42.14 2.20 12.70
CA THR A 40 -43.10 2.45 13.79
C THR A 40 -43.32 1.19 14.61
N SER A 41 -43.12 1.31 15.90
CA SER A 41 -43.46 0.30 16.90
C SER A 41 -44.98 0.18 17.07
N GLY A 42 -45.53 -1.02 16.85
CA GLY A 42 -46.91 -1.37 17.17
C GLY A 42 -46.94 -2.68 17.94
N LYS A 43 -47.33 -2.60 19.22
CA LYS A 43 -47.74 -3.72 20.08
C LYS A 43 -49.06 -4.28 19.60
N GLY A 44 -49.22 -5.61 19.61
CA GLY A 44 -50.54 -6.23 19.45
C GLY A 44 -50.47 -7.75 19.33
N SER A 45 -50.49 -8.40 20.44
CA SER A 45 -51.32 -9.51 20.91
C SER A 45 -51.64 -10.70 20.00
N ALA A 46 -51.39 -11.84 20.57
CA ALA A 46 -51.62 -13.20 20.16
C ALA A 46 -53.02 -13.53 19.62
N THR A 47 -53.06 -14.44 18.64
CA THR A 47 -53.98 -15.59 18.72
C THR A 47 -53.54 -16.69 17.73
N ALA A 48 -53.38 -17.87 18.28
CA ALA A 48 -53.15 -19.11 17.54
C ALA A 48 -54.35 -19.52 16.74
N ARG A 49 -54.15 -19.96 15.51
CA ARG A 49 -55.01 -20.95 14.84
C ARG A 49 -54.18 -21.89 13.99
N VAL A 50 -54.07 -23.09 14.51
CA VAL A 50 -53.72 -24.28 13.72
C VAL A 50 -54.87 -24.56 12.73
N ASN A 51 -54.54 -24.68 11.48
CA ASN A 51 -55.34 -25.57 10.62
C ASN A 51 -54.48 -26.26 9.55
N ALA A 52 -54.84 -27.48 9.41
CA ALA A 52 -54.13 -28.59 8.80
C ALA A 52 -54.10 -28.61 7.25
N MET A 53 -53.15 -29.37 6.78
CA MET A 53 -53.16 -30.20 5.57
C MET A 53 -53.62 -29.57 4.25
N GLY A 54 -52.64 -29.42 3.37
CA GLY A 54 -52.81 -29.35 1.92
C GLY A 54 -51.49 -29.72 1.27
N ALA A 55 -51.39 -30.96 0.83
CA ALA A 55 -50.31 -31.46 0.00
C ALA A 55 -50.31 -30.71 -1.32
N GLY A 56 -49.17 -30.10 -1.67
CA GLY A 56 -48.95 -29.44 -2.93
C GLY A 56 -47.44 -29.33 -3.13
N SER A 57 -46.87 -30.38 -3.69
CA SER A 57 -45.51 -30.43 -4.22
C SER A 57 -45.32 -29.31 -5.22
N GLY A 58 -44.38 -28.47 -4.93
CA GLY A 58 -43.90 -27.44 -5.82
C GLY A 58 -42.63 -26.88 -5.25
N GLY A 59 -41.60 -27.70 -5.15
CA GLY A 59 -40.23 -27.20 -4.94
C GLY A 59 -39.93 -26.24 -6.09
N ALA A 60 -40.12 -24.93 -5.86
CA ALA A 60 -39.48 -23.95 -6.67
C ALA A 60 -37.97 -24.11 -6.43
N VAL A 61 -37.36 -25.02 -7.16
CA VAL A 61 -35.95 -24.94 -7.49
C VAL A 61 -35.81 -23.52 -8.02
N ALA A 62 -35.13 -22.67 -7.25
CA ALA A 62 -34.59 -21.42 -7.77
C ALA A 62 -33.85 -21.82 -9.05
N GLN A 63 -34.52 -21.73 -10.18
CA GLN A 63 -33.90 -21.73 -11.46
C GLN A 63 -33.00 -20.46 -11.40
N ASN A 64 -31.73 -20.66 -10.96
CA ASN A 64 -30.68 -19.81 -11.43
C ASN A 64 -30.87 -19.77 -12.93
N SER A 65 -31.47 -18.69 -13.40
CA SER A 65 -31.47 -18.35 -14.79
C SER A 65 -30.00 -18.39 -15.19
N ALA A 66 -29.59 -19.50 -15.78
CA ALA A 66 -28.37 -19.55 -16.56
C ALA A 66 -28.67 -18.61 -17.74
N SER A 67 -28.60 -17.30 -17.46
CA SER A 67 -28.59 -16.28 -18.50
C SER A 67 -27.51 -16.73 -19.45
N ASP A 68 -27.84 -16.86 -20.70
CA ASP A 68 -26.99 -17.25 -21.82
C ASP A 68 -25.60 -16.62 -21.66
N GLN A 69 -24.72 -17.32 -20.96
CA GLN A 69 -23.34 -16.88 -20.70
C GLN A 69 -22.54 -17.22 -21.96
N ARG A 70 -22.84 -16.46 -23.03
CA ARG A 70 -22.05 -16.55 -24.25
C ARG A 70 -20.62 -16.11 -23.94
N ALA A 71 -19.67 -16.78 -24.57
CA ALA A 71 -18.24 -16.47 -24.38
C ALA A 71 -17.87 -15.02 -24.72
N GLU A 72 -18.75 -14.30 -25.43
CA GLU A 72 -18.62 -12.87 -25.75
C GLU A 72 -19.06 -11.94 -24.59
N SER A 73 -19.94 -12.43 -23.72
CA SER A 73 -20.49 -11.66 -22.60
C SER A 73 -20.08 -12.18 -21.23
N TYR A 74 -19.31 -13.24 -21.19
CA TYR A 74 -18.83 -13.87 -19.95
C TYR A 74 -17.39 -14.34 -20.08
N ILE A 75 -16.52 -13.86 -19.19
CA ILE A 75 -15.14 -14.30 -19.08
C ILE A 75 -15.08 -15.38 -17.99
N PRO A 76 -14.86 -16.64 -18.34
CA PRO A 76 -14.77 -17.73 -17.36
C PRO A 76 -13.44 -17.67 -16.60
N PRO A 77 -13.37 -18.25 -15.38
CA PRO A 77 -12.12 -18.42 -14.67
C PRO A 77 -11.18 -19.33 -15.47
N GLY A 78 -9.87 -19.13 -15.32
CA GLY A 78 -8.86 -19.84 -16.10
C GLY A 78 -8.63 -19.25 -17.50
N THR A 79 -9.28 -18.14 -17.84
CA THR A 79 -8.96 -17.38 -19.05
C THR A 79 -7.60 -16.73 -18.87
N PHE A 80 -6.75 -16.83 -19.88
CA PHE A 80 -5.50 -16.09 -19.91
C PHE A 80 -5.37 -15.22 -21.16
N MET A 81 -4.64 -14.12 -21.03
CA MET A 81 -4.40 -13.13 -22.08
C MET A 81 -2.96 -12.68 -22.04
N ARG A 82 -2.32 -12.58 -23.19
CA ARG A 82 -1.02 -11.92 -23.25
C ARG A 82 -1.19 -10.43 -23.25
N GLY A 83 -0.39 -9.76 -22.45
CA GLY A 83 -0.40 -8.32 -22.32
C GLY A 83 0.98 -7.75 -22.16
N VAL A 84 1.03 -6.46 -22.04
CA VAL A 84 2.25 -5.68 -21.78
C VAL A 84 1.98 -4.71 -20.65
N MET A 85 2.96 -4.48 -19.82
CA MET A 85 2.91 -3.43 -18.79
C MET A 85 3.07 -2.06 -19.46
N LEU A 86 2.04 -1.21 -19.38
CA LEU A 86 2.13 0.17 -19.86
C LEU A 86 2.86 1.09 -18.89
N SER A 87 2.67 0.87 -17.61
CA SER A 87 3.38 1.59 -16.56
C SER A 87 4.43 0.71 -15.90
N GLY A 88 5.58 1.28 -15.54
CA GLY A 88 6.50 0.65 -14.61
C GLY A 88 5.87 0.55 -13.22
N LEU A 89 6.47 -0.26 -12.37
CA LEU A 89 5.99 -0.54 -11.02
C LEU A 89 7.17 -0.57 -10.06
N ASP A 90 7.15 0.33 -9.09
CA ASP A 90 8.00 0.23 -7.90
C ASP A 90 7.19 -0.45 -6.80
N ALA A 91 7.32 -1.77 -6.73
CA ALA A 91 6.58 -2.58 -5.77
C ALA A 91 7.24 -2.48 -4.39
N PRO A 92 6.58 -1.84 -3.40
CA PRO A 92 7.12 -1.77 -2.06
C PRO A 92 7.15 -3.15 -1.42
N THR A 93 8.23 -3.43 -0.66
CA THR A 93 8.33 -4.64 0.14
C THR A 93 8.11 -4.29 1.62
N GLY A 94 7.70 -5.26 2.43
CA GLY A 94 7.49 -5.07 3.86
C GLY A 94 6.03 -5.13 4.30
N GLY A 95 5.80 -5.08 5.59
CA GLY A 95 4.48 -5.36 6.18
C GLY A 95 3.35 -4.38 5.82
N GLN A 96 3.67 -3.18 5.36
CA GLN A 96 2.69 -2.18 4.92
C GLN A 96 2.43 -2.17 3.41
N SER A 97 3.20 -2.93 2.62
CA SER A 97 3.08 -2.97 1.16
C SER A 97 1.70 -3.43 0.70
N GLN A 98 1.09 -4.36 1.42
CA GLN A 98 -0.26 -4.86 1.12
C GLN A 98 -1.37 -3.87 1.45
N GLN A 99 -1.13 -2.93 2.36
CA GLN A 99 -2.10 -1.90 2.73
C GLN A 99 -2.10 -0.71 1.77
N ASN A 100 -0.95 -0.44 1.15
CA ASN A 100 -0.80 0.65 0.19
C ASN A 100 -0.04 0.18 -1.06
N PRO A 101 -0.62 -0.75 -1.84
CA PRO A 101 0.01 -1.27 -3.04
C PRO A 101 0.09 -0.21 -4.15
N THR A 102 1.10 -0.29 -4.98
CA THR A 102 1.29 0.65 -6.09
C THR A 102 0.38 0.28 -7.27
N PRO A 103 -0.38 1.22 -7.84
CA PRO A 103 -1.23 0.96 -8.99
C PRO A 103 -0.39 0.72 -10.25
N VAL A 104 -0.87 -0.18 -11.11
CA VAL A 104 -0.24 -0.52 -12.39
C VAL A 104 -1.29 -0.67 -13.47
N VAL A 105 -0.91 -0.32 -14.71
CA VAL A 105 -1.75 -0.44 -15.90
C VAL A 105 -1.12 -1.39 -16.89
N LEU A 106 -1.94 -2.30 -17.41
CA LEU A 106 -1.54 -3.29 -18.42
C LEU A 106 -2.46 -3.16 -19.64
N GLU A 107 -1.96 -3.54 -20.80
CA GLU A 107 -2.74 -3.61 -22.05
C GLU A 107 -2.70 -5.01 -22.62
N VAL A 108 -3.82 -5.49 -23.13
CA VAL A 108 -3.93 -6.79 -23.80
C VAL A 108 -3.46 -6.66 -25.25
N LEU A 109 -2.49 -7.52 -25.62
CA LEU A 109 -1.96 -7.55 -26.97
C LEU A 109 -2.66 -8.57 -27.87
N ASP A 110 -2.97 -9.73 -27.33
CA ASP A 110 -3.51 -10.86 -28.06
C ASP A 110 -4.97 -11.18 -27.68
N MET A 111 -5.60 -12.01 -28.51
CA MET A 111 -6.92 -12.55 -28.19
C MET A 111 -6.86 -13.36 -26.89
N ALA A 112 -7.85 -13.19 -26.05
CA ALA A 112 -8.01 -14.00 -24.85
C ALA A 112 -8.21 -15.49 -25.19
N SER A 113 -7.46 -16.34 -24.52
CA SER A 113 -7.63 -17.78 -24.60
C SER A 113 -8.52 -18.26 -23.44
N LEU A 114 -9.71 -18.72 -23.79
CA LEU A 114 -10.70 -19.25 -22.86
C LEU A 114 -10.57 -20.78 -22.76
N PRO A 115 -11.14 -21.41 -21.74
CA PRO A 115 -11.27 -22.87 -21.66
C PRO A 115 -11.86 -23.45 -22.95
N ASN A 116 -11.56 -24.72 -23.24
CA ASN A 116 -12.00 -25.41 -24.47
C ASN A 116 -11.48 -24.81 -25.80
N ARG A 117 -10.36 -24.10 -25.77
CA ARG A 117 -9.77 -23.45 -26.95
C ARG A 117 -10.63 -22.34 -27.58
N PHE A 118 -11.63 -21.88 -26.88
CA PHE A 118 -12.37 -20.69 -27.31
C PHE A 118 -11.46 -19.47 -27.25
N ARG A 119 -11.68 -18.54 -28.18
CA ARG A 119 -10.96 -17.26 -28.23
C ARG A 119 -11.99 -16.13 -28.23
N ALA A 120 -11.72 -15.09 -27.45
CA ALA A 120 -12.50 -13.88 -27.41
C ALA A 120 -11.60 -12.66 -27.66
N ASP A 121 -12.13 -11.68 -28.36
CA ASP A 121 -11.36 -10.48 -28.70
C ASP A 121 -11.50 -9.42 -27.60
N TYR A 122 -10.44 -9.29 -26.81
CA TYR A 122 -10.25 -8.26 -25.79
C TYR A 122 -8.96 -7.45 -26.05
N LYS A 123 -8.53 -7.39 -27.31
CA LYS A 123 -7.35 -6.63 -27.70
C LYS A 123 -7.51 -5.17 -27.33
N SER A 124 -6.41 -4.54 -26.95
CA SER A 124 -6.36 -3.13 -26.53
C SER A 124 -7.24 -2.78 -25.32
N CYS A 125 -7.87 -3.79 -24.67
CA CYS A 125 -8.45 -3.57 -23.35
C CYS A 125 -7.35 -3.32 -22.34
N ARG A 126 -7.64 -2.46 -21.37
CA ARG A 126 -6.71 -2.12 -20.31
C ARG A 126 -7.15 -2.71 -19.00
N PHE A 127 -6.16 -3.23 -18.28
CA PHE A 127 -6.34 -3.71 -16.93
C PHE A 127 -5.64 -2.75 -15.97
N THR A 128 -6.31 -2.42 -14.90
CA THR A 128 -5.70 -1.79 -13.74
C THR A 128 -5.54 -2.82 -12.64
N GLY A 129 -4.45 -2.74 -11.93
CA GLY A 129 -4.16 -3.62 -10.82
C GLY A 129 -3.31 -2.92 -9.78
N ASN A 130 -3.07 -3.63 -8.72
CA ASN A 130 -2.27 -3.18 -7.59
C ASN A 130 -1.13 -4.17 -7.37
N GLY A 131 0.10 -3.64 -7.28
CA GLY A 131 1.30 -4.43 -7.12
C GLY A 131 1.96 -4.27 -5.76
N ASP A 132 2.38 -5.37 -5.19
CA ASP A 132 3.19 -5.46 -3.97
C ASP A 132 4.42 -6.34 -4.22
N GLY A 133 5.53 -6.04 -3.55
CA GLY A 133 6.79 -6.74 -3.71
C GLY A 133 7.02 -7.80 -2.63
N ASP A 134 7.53 -8.94 -3.02
CA ASP A 134 8.03 -9.96 -2.10
C ASP A 134 9.56 -10.08 -2.22
N LEU A 135 10.23 -9.76 -1.14
CA LEU A 135 11.69 -9.76 -1.06
C LEU A 135 12.30 -11.16 -1.25
N SER A 136 11.59 -12.21 -0.81
CA SER A 136 12.09 -13.57 -0.85
C SER A 136 12.14 -14.13 -2.26
N SER A 137 11.15 -13.79 -3.09
CA SER A 137 11.04 -14.22 -4.47
C SER A 137 11.61 -13.24 -5.48
N GLU A 138 11.96 -12.03 -5.05
CA GLU A 138 12.36 -10.90 -5.90
C GLU A 138 11.34 -10.61 -7.01
N ARG A 139 10.03 -10.75 -6.66
CA ARG A 139 8.93 -10.59 -7.59
C ARG A 139 7.94 -9.54 -7.12
N ALA A 140 7.39 -8.80 -8.08
CA ALA A 140 6.26 -7.94 -7.87
C ALA A 140 4.97 -8.72 -8.18
N TYR A 141 4.13 -8.92 -7.19
CA TYR A 141 2.82 -9.57 -7.35
C TYR A 141 1.77 -8.53 -7.69
N ILE A 142 1.19 -8.66 -8.87
CA ILE A 142 0.16 -7.75 -9.38
C ILE A 142 -1.19 -8.44 -9.31
N ARG A 143 -2.11 -7.85 -8.55
CA ARG A 143 -3.51 -8.28 -8.46
C ARG A 143 -4.37 -7.36 -9.29
N LEU A 144 -5.19 -7.95 -10.14
CA LEU A 144 -6.10 -7.21 -11.01
C LEU A 144 -7.29 -6.69 -10.19
N ASP A 145 -7.71 -5.47 -10.51
CA ASP A 145 -8.84 -4.79 -9.90
C ASP A 145 -9.95 -4.50 -10.91
N ARG A 146 -9.63 -3.91 -12.05
CA ARG A 146 -10.60 -3.52 -13.07
C ARG A 146 -10.11 -3.80 -14.47
N MET A 147 -11.07 -4.04 -15.36
CA MET A 147 -10.87 -4.11 -16.82
C MET A 147 -11.71 -3.03 -17.48
N ALA A 148 -11.10 -2.25 -18.35
CA ALA A 148 -11.75 -1.23 -19.16
C ALA A 148 -11.51 -1.54 -20.65
N CYS A 149 -12.58 -1.56 -21.41
CA CYS A 149 -12.55 -1.71 -22.87
C CYS A 149 -13.45 -0.66 -23.51
N VAL A 150 -13.10 -0.25 -24.71
CA VAL A 150 -13.98 0.56 -25.57
C VAL A 150 -14.25 -0.25 -26.83
N THR A 151 -15.52 -0.48 -27.12
CA THR A 151 -15.95 -1.20 -28.32
C THR A 151 -15.87 -0.28 -29.54
N ALA A 152 -15.84 -0.88 -30.73
CA ALA A 152 -15.81 -0.12 -31.99
C ALA A 152 -16.99 0.84 -32.13
N ASP A 153 -18.12 0.54 -31.53
CA ASP A 153 -19.33 1.38 -31.50
C ASP A 153 -19.22 2.54 -30.49
N GLY A 154 -18.07 2.70 -29.80
CA GLY A 154 -17.87 3.73 -28.79
C GLY A 154 -18.46 3.37 -27.41
N GLY A 155 -19.05 2.19 -27.25
CA GLY A 155 -19.54 1.70 -25.95
C GLY A 155 -18.38 1.40 -25.00
N ALA A 156 -18.44 1.91 -23.76
CA ALA A 156 -17.46 1.65 -22.75
C ALA A 156 -17.89 0.45 -21.86
N ILE A 157 -16.96 -0.44 -21.61
CA ILE A 157 -17.09 -1.55 -20.69
C ILE A 157 -16.13 -1.30 -19.54
N ASP A 158 -16.62 -1.24 -18.31
CA ASP A 158 -15.82 -1.09 -17.12
C ASP A 158 -16.32 -2.06 -16.04
N VAL A 159 -15.55 -3.09 -15.78
CA VAL A 159 -15.95 -4.17 -14.88
C VAL A 159 -14.85 -4.49 -13.87
N GLY A 160 -15.25 -4.76 -12.62
CA GLY A 160 -14.36 -5.28 -11.60
C GLY A 160 -13.94 -6.71 -11.92
N ILE A 161 -12.64 -6.97 -11.89
CA ILE A 161 -12.08 -8.27 -12.25
C ILE A 161 -11.18 -8.78 -11.12
N LYS A 162 -11.11 -10.11 -10.98
CA LYS A 162 -10.17 -10.74 -10.06
C LYS A 162 -9.25 -11.68 -10.82
N GLY A 163 -7.97 -11.42 -10.68
CA GLY A 163 -6.93 -12.18 -11.35
C GLY A 163 -5.56 -11.75 -10.85
N TYR A 164 -4.55 -12.32 -11.45
CA TYR A 164 -3.16 -11.97 -11.19
C TYR A 164 -2.37 -11.96 -12.48
N VAL A 165 -1.21 -11.36 -12.41
CA VAL A 165 -0.26 -11.29 -13.52
C VAL A 165 0.85 -12.31 -13.30
N ALA A 166 1.20 -13.02 -14.35
CA ALA A 166 2.35 -13.92 -14.40
C ALA A 166 3.38 -13.38 -15.38
N ASP A 167 4.64 -13.72 -15.17
CA ASP A 167 5.70 -13.41 -16.12
C ASP A 167 5.76 -14.43 -17.26
N ALA A 168 6.62 -14.20 -18.24
CA ALA A 168 6.84 -15.10 -19.37
C ALA A 168 7.29 -16.53 -18.97
N THR A 169 7.71 -16.75 -17.71
CA THR A 169 8.04 -18.08 -17.16
C THR A 169 6.82 -18.83 -16.61
N GLY A 170 5.63 -18.22 -16.65
CA GLY A 170 4.38 -18.77 -16.12
C GLY A 170 4.26 -18.73 -14.60
N LYS A 171 5.18 -18.12 -13.90
CA LYS A 171 5.11 -17.96 -12.45
C LYS A 171 4.33 -16.70 -12.09
N ALA A 172 3.52 -16.77 -11.04
CA ALA A 172 2.83 -15.61 -10.52
C ALA A 172 3.81 -14.48 -10.13
N GLY A 173 3.42 -13.26 -10.42
CA GLY A 173 4.25 -12.08 -10.22
C GLY A 173 5.31 -11.89 -11.31
N VAL A 174 5.74 -10.66 -11.50
CA VAL A 174 6.76 -10.26 -12.47
C VAL A 174 8.09 -10.12 -11.75
N ARG A 175 9.17 -10.67 -12.33
CA ARG A 175 10.50 -10.51 -11.77
C ARG A 175 10.96 -9.07 -11.98
N GLY A 176 11.44 -8.45 -10.91
CA GLY A 176 11.98 -7.10 -10.93
C GLY A 176 13.40 -7.03 -10.39
N ARG A 177 13.95 -5.83 -10.37
CA ARG A 177 15.26 -5.51 -9.80
C ARG A 177 15.05 -5.02 -8.37
N LEU A 178 15.72 -5.65 -7.41
CA LEU A 178 15.72 -5.20 -6.02
C LEU A 178 16.56 -3.93 -5.87
N VAL A 179 15.95 -2.84 -5.44
CA VAL A 179 16.61 -1.56 -5.18
C VAL A 179 16.55 -1.24 -3.69
N THR A 180 17.73 -1.06 -3.09
CA THR A 180 17.86 -0.69 -1.68
C THR A 180 18.71 0.57 -1.55
N LYS A 181 18.29 1.51 -0.71
CA LYS A 181 19.04 2.72 -0.39
C LYS A 181 19.63 2.71 1.04
N GLN A 182 19.52 1.56 1.71
CA GLN A 182 19.97 1.41 3.09
C GLN A 182 21.50 1.50 3.24
N GLY A 183 22.26 1.07 2.22
CA GLY A 183 23.73 1.01 2.30
C GLY A 183 24.38 2.35 2.61
N GLN A 184 23.90 3.45 2.01
CA GLN A 184 24.43 4.79 2.26
C GLN A 184 24.15 5.27 3.70
N VAL A 185 22.98 4.95 4.23
CA VAL A 185 22.59 5.31 5.59
C VAL A 185 23.41 4.51 6.61
N LEU A 186 23.62 3.22 6.35
CA LEU A 186 24.46 2.36 7.18
C LEU A 186 25.94 2.81 7.15
N ALA A 187 26.44 3.25 6.01
CA ALA A 187 27.79 3.81 5.92
C ALA A 187 27.95 5.06 6.81
N ASN A 188 26.96 5.94 6.81
CA ASN A 188 26.96 7.11 7.69
C ASN A 188 26.87 6.73 9.18
N ALA A 189 26.10 5.69 9.52
CA ALA A 189 26.04 5.14 10.87
C ALA A 189 27.40 4.58 11.31
N LEU A 190 28.10 3.87 10.42
CA LEU A 190 29.43 3.33 10.68
C LEU A 190 30.45 4.45 10.91
N LEU A 191 30.44 5.50 10.10
CA LEU A 191 31.32 6.65 10.31
C LEU A 191 31.06 7.33 11.66
N ALA A 192 29.81 7.49 12.05
CA ALA A 192 29.45 8.03 13.35
C ALA A 192 29.94 7.14 14.49
N ALA A 193 29.82 5.80 14.35
CA ALA A 193 30.29 4.84 15.34
C ALA A 193 31.83 4.89 15.50
N VAL A 194 32.57 4.99 14.39
CA VAL A 194 34.04 5.13 14.42
C VAL A 194 34.44 6.42 15.13
N ALA A 195 33.78 7.55 14.80
CA ALA A 195 34.05 8.83 15.48
C ALA A 195 33.75 8.76 16.98
N GLY A 196 32.68 8.05 17.38
CA GLY A 196 32.35 7.76 18.77
C GLY A 196 33.43 6.92 19.48
N GLY A 197 33.98 5.91 18.78
CA GLY A 197 35.10 5.11 19.27
C GLY A 197 36.37 5.91 19.55
N ILE A 198 36.69 6.88 18.71
CA ILE A 198 37.78 7.85 18.96
C ILE A 198 37.50 8.68 20.21
N GLY A 199 36.26 9.17 20.39
CA GLY A 199 35.85 9.88 21.60
C GLY A 199 36.04 9.05 22.88
N THR A 200 35.71 7.74 22.86
CA THR A 200 35.96 6.81 23.97
C THR A 200 37.44 6.63 24.25
N ALA A 201 38.31 6.54 23.25
CA ALA A 201 39.74 6.44 23.40
C ALA A 201 40.33 7.68 24.11
N PHE A 202 39.88 8.88 23.74
CA PHE A 202 40.26 10.12 24.43
C PHE A 202 39.82 10.13 25.89
N GLN A 203 38.61 9.68 26.19
CA GLN A 203 38.09 9.57 27.55
C GLN A 203 38.89 8.59 28.37
N GLN A 204 39.17 7.38 27.85
CA GLN A 204 39.92 6.34 28.55
C GLN A 204 41.36 6.77 28.86
N ASN A 205 42.02 7.53 27.98
CA ASN A 205 43.35 8.07 28.23
C ASN A 205 43.34 9.16 29.32
N ALA A 206 42.23 9.90 29.46
CA ALA A 206 42.07 10.97 30.45
C ALA A 206 41.55 10.46 31.81
N THR A 207 41.17 9.18 31.91
CA THR A 207 40.60 8.61 33.13
C THR A 207 41.46 7.46 33.65
N THR A 208 41.47 7.22 34.99
CA THR A 208 42.02 6.04 35.64
C THR A 208 40.91 5.26 36.33
N THR A 209 40.86 3.96 36.04
CA THR A 209 39.90 3.07 36.71
C THR A 209 40.62 2.21 37.71
N SER A 210 40.29 2.35 38.99
CA SER A 210 40.77 1.52 40.07
C SER A 210 39.71 0.47 40.41
N THR A 211 40.06 -0.79 40.25
CA THR A 211 39.18 -1.93 40.57
C THR A 211 39.57 -2.54 41.91
N SER A 212 38.61 -2.66 42.82
CA SER A 212 38.78 -3.34 44.12
C SER A 212 37.69 -4.40 44.28
N PRO A 213 37.85 -5.36 45.23
CA PRO A 213 36.82 -6.38 45.49
C PRO A 213 35.46 -5.81 45.90
N LEU A 214 35.40 -4.54 46.29
CA LEU A 214 34.18 -3.80 46.69
C LEU A 214 33.56 -2.97 45.56
N GLY A 215 34.19 -2.91 44.39
CA GLY A 215 33.70 -2.14 43.23
C GLY A 215 34.80 -1.47 42.44
N SER A 216 34.44 -0.85 41.31
CA SER A 216 35.33 -0.04 40.46
C SER A 216 35.02 1.42 40.61
N THR A 217 36.04 2.26 40.80
CA THR A 217 35.93 3.72 40.78
C THR A 217 36.71 4.25 39.60
N THR A 218 36.07 5.12 38.79
CA THR A 218 36.74 5.84 37.70
C THR A 218 36.95 7.29 38.11
N SER A 219 38.21 7.72 38.13
CA SER A 219 38.59 9.10 38.42
C SER A 219 39.25 9.75 37.20
N VAL A 220 39.04 11.04 37.03
CA VAL A 220 39.69 11.81 35.98
C VAL A 220 41.08 12.21 36.47
N LYS A 221 42.08 12.10 35.60
CA LYS A 221 43.44 12.54 35.90
C LYS A 221 43.47 14.05 36.10
N ASP A 222 44.32 14.53 37.02
CA ASP A 222 44.46 15.94 37.29
C ASP A 222 44.85 16.73 36.02
N GLY A 223 44.13 17.80 35.75
CA GLY A 223 44.30 18.63 34.55
C GLY A 223 43.67 18.11 33.24
N GLU A 224 43.14 16.91 33.20
CA GLU A 224 42.58 16.32 31.99
C GLU A 224 41.04 16.30 31.97
N ALA A 225 40.38 17.00 32.89
CA ALA A 225 38.92 17.04 32.98
C ALA A 225 38.23 17.51 31.70
N PHE A 226 38.79 18.47 30.99
CA PHE A 226 38.28 18.95 29.73
C PHE A 226 38.36 17.88 28.63
N ARG A 227 39.46 17.16 28.55
CA ARG A 227 39.63 16.07 27.55
C ARG A 227 38.69 14.91 27.84
N ALA A 228 38.52 14.53 29.10
CA ALA A 228 37.56 13.52 29.51
C ALA A 228 36.11 13.91 29.17
N GLY A 229 35.73 15.13 29.50
CA GLY A 229 34.41 15.70 29.20
C GLY A 229 34.13 15.79 27.71
N MET A 230 35.10 16.25 26.93
CA MET A 230 35.00 16.36 25.48
C MET A 230 34.90 14.96 24.84
N GLY A 231 35.73 14.01 25.26
CA GLY A 231 35.65 12.62 24.80
C GLY A 231 34.31 11.99 25.09
N GLN A 232 33.77 12.16 26.30
CA GLN A 232 32.46 11.69 26.70
C GLN A 232 31.34 12.37 25.85
N GLY A 233 31.41 13.67 25.65
CA GLY A 233 30.41 14.43 24.86
C GLY A 233 30.37 13.96 23.41
N VAL A 234 31.54 13.86 22.77
CA VAL A 234 31.65 13.37 21.38
C VAL A 234 31.14 11.93 21.28
N ASN A 235 31.55 11.04 22.19
CA ASN A 235 31.08 9.67 22.21
C ASN A 235 29.54 9.60 22.30
N THR A 236 28.94 10.29 23.26
CA THR A 236 27.48 10.27 23.44
C THR A 236 26.75 10.85 22.21
N ALA A 237 27.24 11.95 21.65
CA ALA A 237 26.64 12.57 20.45
C ALA A 237 26.72 11.64 19.23
N MET A 238 27.89 10.99 19.02
CA MET A 238 28.08 10.08 17.89
C MET A 238 27.26 8.80 18.02
N HIS A 239 27.12 8.27 19.24
CA HIS A 239 26.24 7.13 19.49
C HIS A 239 24.76 7.48 19.23
N GLN A 240 24.30 8.66 19.62
CA GLN A 240 22.95 9.10 19.32
C GLN A 240 22.74 9.27 17.80
N LEU A 241 23.73 9.81 17.10
CA LEU A 241 23.70 9.96 15.65
C LEU A 241 23.70 8.60 14.93
N ALA A 242 24.55 7.67 15.37
CA ALA A 242 24.57 6.30 14.83
C ALA A 242 23.20 5.61 15.01
N ASN A 243 22.63 5.69 16.22
CA ASN A 243 21.31 5.13 16.51
C ASN A 243 20.19 5.80 15.68
N PHE A 244 20.31 7.10 15.40
CA PHE A 244 19.38 7.79 14.50
C PHE A 244 19.44 7.22 13.08
N TYR A 245 20.65 7.04 12.52
CA TYR A 245 20.82 6.48 11.18
C TYR A 245 20.37 5.01 11.11
N ILE A 246 20.62 4.22 12.15
CA ILE A 246 20.14 2.82 12.23
C ILE A 246 18.61 2.79 12.20
N LYS A 247 17.95 3.58 13.04
CA LYS A 247 16.48 3.69 13.06
C LYS A 247 15.91 4.23 11.73
N LEU A 248 16.65 5.10 11.04
CA LEU A 248 16.25 5.56 9.72
C LEU A 248 16.36 4.43 8.69
N ALA A 249 17.44 3.65 8.73
CA ALA A 249 17.62 2.48 7.85
C ALA A 249 16.54 1.42 8.05
N GLU A 250 16.12 1.17 9.30
CA GLU A 250 15.04 0.23 9.62
C GLU A 250 13.67 0.65 9.04
N LYS A 251 13.45 1.94 8.85
CA LYS A 251 12.22 2.48 8.26
C LYS A 251 12.22 2.47 6.73
N MET A 252 13.37 2.27 6.10
CA MET A 252 13.48 2.22 4.65
C MET A 252 13.32 0.78 4.18
N PHE A 253 12.19 0.48 3.59
CA PHE A 253 11.96 -0.80 2.95
C PHE A 253 12.52 -0.80 1.52
N PRO A 254 13.18 -1.89 1.09
CA PRO A 254 13.57 -2.04 -0.31
C PRO A 254 12.34 -2.09 -1.20
N VAL A 255 12.52 -1.74 -2.46
CA VAL A 255 11.49 -1.83 -3.49
C VAL A 255 11.93 -2.76 -4.61
N ILE A 256 10.98 -3.42 -5.25
CA ILE A 256 11.21 -4.20 -6.47
C ILE A 256 10.77 -3.35 -7.64
N GLU A 257 11.73 -2.91 -8.42
CA GLU A 257 11.53 -2.09 -9.61
C GLU A 257 11.28 -2.99 -10.81
N VAL A 258 10.15 -2.77 -11.49
CA VAL A 258 9.74 -3.46 -12.71
C VAL A 258 9.52 -2.41 -13.79
N ASP A 259 10.22 -2.55 -14.91
CA ASP A 259 10.13 -1.61 -16.00
C ASP A 259 8.83 -1.75 -16.80
N ALA A 260 8.40 -0.65 -17.43
CA ALA A 260 7.32 -0.67 -18.42
C ALA A 260 7.74 -1.43 -19.68
N GLY A 261 6.76 -1.89 -20.47
CA GLY A 261 7.01 -2.60 -21.73
C GLY A 261 7.31 -4.08 -21.58
N LEU A 262 7.31 -4.63 -20.36
CA LEU A 262 7.52 -6.06 -20.16
C LEU A 262 6.29 -6.87 -20.59
N PRO A 263 6.49 -7.95 -21.38
CA PRO A 263 5.41 -8.87 -21.71
C PRO A 263 5.02 -9.70 -20.49
N VAL A 264 3.72 -9.83 -20.27
CA VAL A 264 3.14 -10.52 -19.13
C VAL A 264 1.91 -11.32 -19.55
N ASP A 265 1.58 -12.34 -18.77
CA ASP A 265 0.35 -13.11 -18.91
C ASP A 265 -0.66 -12.69 -17.82
N ILE A 266 -1.84 -12.31 -18.25
CA ILE A 266 -2.95 -11.90 -17.38
C ILE A 266 -3.85 -13.11 -17.17
N ILE A 267 -4.04 -13.55 -15.93
CA ILE A 267 -4.79 -14.76 -15.58
C ILE A 267 -6.00 -14.39 -14.74
N ILE A 268 -7.18 -14.79 -15.20
CA ILE A 268 -8.46 -14.53 -14.54
C ILE A 268 -8.78 -15.65 -13.58
N THR A 269 -9.01 -15.33 -12.31
CA THR A 269 -9.30 -16.32 -11.26
C THR A 269 -10.77 -16.44 -10.93
N LYS A 270 -11.56 -15.41 -11.20
CA LYS A 270 -13.01 -15.41 -10.97
C LYS A 270 -13.75 -15.02 -12.24
N GLY A 271 -14.72 -15.83 -12.64
CA GLY A 271 -15.56 -15.52 -13.80
C GLY A 271 -16.39 -14.25 -13.58
N ILE A 272 -16.52 -13.47 -14.64
CA ILE A 272 -17.27 -12.21 -14.65
C ILE A 272 -18.14 -12.12 -15.89
N SER A 273 -19.32 -11.51 -15.75
CA SER A 273 -20.16 -11.12 -16.88
C SER A 273 -19.75 -9.73 -17.35
N VAL A 274 -19.46 -9.64 -18.64
CA VAL A 274 -19.10 -8.38 -19.31
C VAL A 274 -20.40 -7.86 -19.94
N ALA A 275 -21.20 -7.15 -19.15
CA ALA A 275 -22.41 -6.53 -19.69
C ALA A 275 -22.03 -5.26 -20.46
N ARG A 276 -22.42 -5.22 -21.74
CA ARG A 276 -22.33 -3.98 -22.54
C ARG A 276 -23.33 -2.99 -21.94
N LYS A 277 -22.86 -1.87 -21.46
CA LYS A 277 -23.73 -0.78 -21.00
C LYS A 277 -24.16 -0.02 -22.25
N ASN A 278 -25.44 -0.21 -22.67
CA ASN A 278 -26.06 0.57 -23.74
C ASN A 278 -26.19 2.03 -23.33
#